data_7e1c1704afc9e7e7698db99af8ac8f74
#
_entry.id   7e1c1704afc9e7e7698db99af8ac8f74
#
_cell.length_a   1.000
_cell.length_b   1.000
_cell.length_c   1.000
_cell.angle_alpha   90.00
_cell.angle_beta   90.00
_cell.angle_gamma   90.00
#
_symmetry.space_group_name_H-M   'P 1'
#
loop_
_entity.id
_entity.type
_entity.pdbx_description
1 polymer ?
#
loop_
_entity_poly.entity_id
_entity_poly.type
_entity_poly.pdbx_seq_one_letter_code
_entity_poly.pdbx_strand_id
1 'polypeptide(L)'
;MKIDIITLFPDMFRGPFDESIIKRAQDKSLVAIGLHSLRKWAIDERGTVDDRPYGGGTGMLMRPEPIFNAVEEITSKYSSSEARSSHLRSNNMSKTILLDAGGSVYTQQKAQEYSKLDNLILICGHYEGVDYRVHEHVADD
;
A
#
# COMPACT_ATOMS: atom_id res chain seq x y z
N MET A 1 6.68 9.08 10.28
CA MET A 1 6.40 8.37 9.01
C MET A 1 5.14 7.53 9.17
N LYS A 2 4.25 7.54 8.18
CA LYS A 2 3.09 6.66 8.13
C LYS A 2 3.26 5.64 6.99
N ILE A 3 2.95 4.37 7.24
CA ILE A 3 2.99 3.31 6.25
C ILE A 3 1.60 2.68 6.19
N ASP A 4 0.96 2.76 5.04
CA ASP A 4 -0.34 2.12 4.79
C ASP A 4 -0.12 0.93 3.84
N ILE A 5 -0.58 -0.27 4.23
CA ILE A 5 -0.40 -1.51 3.48
C ILE A 5 -1.77 -1.98 2.98
N ILE A 6 -1.92 -2.04 1.67
CA ILE A 6 -3.12 -2.55 1.00
C ILE A 6 -2.87 -4.02 0.68
N THR A 7 -3.70 -4.91 1.19
CA THR A 7 -3.54 -6.37 1.04
C THR A 7 -4.88 -7.10 1.06
N LEU A 8 -4.94 -8.31 0.55
CA LEU A 8 -6.09 -9.20 0.72
C LEU A 8 -6.13 -9.87 2.11
N PHE A 9 -4.98 -9.95 2.79
CA PHE A 9 -4.81 -10.72 4.02
C PHE A 9 -4.14 -9.89 5.13
N PRO A 10 -4.82 -8.87 5.70
CA PRO A 10 -4.23 -8.00 6.71
C PRO A 10 -3.76 -8.77 7.97
N ASP A 11 -4.42 -9.86 8.31
CA ASP A 11 -4.08 -10.63 9.50
C ASP A 11 -2.71 -11.33 9.41
N MET A 12 -2.17 -11.54 8.21
CA MET A 12 -0.81 -12.08 8.03
C MET A 12 0.29 -11.15 8.56
N PHE A 13 0.00 -9.87 8.72
CA PHE A 13 0.97 -8.87 9.17
C PHE A 13 0.98 -8.66 10.68
N ARG A 14 -0.04 -9.12 11.41
CA ARG A 14 -0.19 -8.83 12.84
C ARG A 14 0.99 -9.33 13.66
N GLY A 15 1.34 -10.60 13.61
CA GLY A 15 2.44 -11.14 14.40
C GLY A 15 3.78 -10.39 14.19
N PRO A 16 4.29 -10.27 12.96
CA PRO A 16 5.55 -9.57 12.69
C PRO A 16 5.57 -8.10 13.12
N PHE A 17 4.43 -7.40 13.07
CA PHE A 17 4.38 -5.97 13.40
C PHE A 17 4.12 -5.69 14.88
N ASP A 18 3.66 -6.68 15.62
CA ASP A 18 3.36 -6.57 17.03
C ASP A 18 4.54 -6.95 17.94
N GLU A 19 5.71 -7.22 17.35
CA GLU A 19 6.88 -7.72 18.06
C GLU A 19 8.16 -6.92 17.77
N SER A 20 9.16 -7.08 18.66
CA SER A 20 10.55 -6.66 18.50
C SER A 20 10.71 -5.17 18.11
N ILE A 21 11.54 -4.89 17.08
CA ILE A 21 11.94 -3.53 16.69
C ILE A 21 10.78 -2.74 16.08
N ILE A 22 9.88 -3.40 15.34
CA ILE A 22 8.74 -2.73 14.71
C ILE A 22 7.76 -2.27 15.79
N LYS A 23 7.43 -3.15 16.74
CA LYS A 23 6.61 -2.77 17.90
C LYS A 23 7.20 -1.57 18.65
N ARG A 24 8.50 -1.59 18.93
CA ARG A 24 9.17 -0.49 19.63
C ARG A 24 9.12 0.83 18.86
N ALA A 25 9.19 0.77 17.53
CA ALA A 25 9.08 1.96 16.69
C ALA A 25 7.65 2.55 16.74
N GLN A 26 6.63 1.70 16.75
CA GLN A 26 5.23 2.11 16.89
C GLN A 26 4.96 2.67 18.28
N ASP A 27 5.40 2.00 19.35
CA ASP A 27 5.24 2.45 20.74
C ASP A 27 5.88 3.84 20.98
N LYS A 28 6.97 4.13 20.27
CA LYS A 28 7.64 5.44 20.30
C LYS A 28 7.07 6.46 19.30
N SER A 29 6.00 6.11 18.59
CA SER A 29 5.37 6.95 17.55
C SER A 29 6.35 7.39 16.44
N LEU A 30 7.41 6.62 16.18
CA LEU A 30 8.34 6.87 15.08
C LEU A 30 7.74 6.45 13.73
N VAL A 31 6.90 5.42 13.76
CA VAL A 31 6.15 4.93 12.60
C VAL A 31 4.72 4.60 13.04
N ALA A 32 3.76 4.87 12.15
CA ALA A 32 2.38 4.39 12.26
C ALA A 32 2.11 3.44 11.08
N ILE A 33 1.64 2.23 11.36
CA ILE A 33 1.35 1.23 10.32
C ILE A 33 -0.15 1.00 10.26
N GLY A 34 -0.75 1.25 9.08
CA GLY A 34 -2.14 0.98 8.76
C GLY A 34 -2.26 -0.27 7.88
N LEU A 35 -3.07 -1.24 8.28
CA LEU A 35 -3.37 -2.43 7.48
C LEU A 35 -4.77 -2.30 6.89
N HIS A 36 -4.87 -2.40 5.58
CA HIS A 36 -6.10 -2.21 4.84
C HIS A 36 -6.44 -3.45 4.02
N SER A 37 -7.60 -4.06 4.30
CA SER A 37 -8.12 -5.10 3.43
C SER A 37 -8.62 -4.48 2.12
N LEU A 38 -8.07 -4.92 0.97
CA LEU A 38 -8.50 -4.46 -0.34
C LEU A 38 -10.00 -4.73 -0.59
N ARG A 39 -10.58 -5.75 0.06
CA ARG A 39 -12.01 -6.06 -0.06
C ARG A 39 -12.94 -4.96 0.40
N LYS A 40 -12.45 -3.99 1.19
CA LYS A 40 -13.21 -2.78 1.56
C LYS A 40 -13.62 -1.95 0.33
N TRP A 41 -12.82 -2.01 -0.73
CA TRP A 41 -13.04 -1.28 -1.99
C TRP A 41 -13.45 -2.20 -3.13
N ALA A 42 -13.96 -3.38 -2.81
CA ALA A 42 -14.48 -4.32 -3.79
C ALA A 42 -15.59 -3.69 -4.64
N ILE A 43 -15.74 -4.20 -5.87
CA ILE A 43 -16.71 -3.67 -6.83
C ILE A 43 -18.14 -4.09 -6.54
N ASP A 44 -18.34 -5.06 -5.66
CA ASP A 44 -19.63 -5.61 -5.30
C ASP A 44 -19.67 -6.02 -3.81
N GLU A 45 -20.86 -6.33 -3.32
CA GLU A 45 -21.10 -6.79 -1.95
C GLU A 45 -20.47 -8.16 -1.63
N ARG A 46 -20.06 -8.93 -2.65
CA ARG A 46 -19.39 -10.22 -2.48
C ARG A 46 -17.91 -10.07 -2.16
N GLY A 47 -17.37 -8.87 -2.31
CA GLY A 47 -15.95 -8.60 -2.06
C GLY A 47 -15.05 -8.93 -3.24
N THR A 48 -15.56 -8.84 -4.49
CA THR A 48 -14.83 -9.13 -5.71
C THR A 48 -13.73 -8.10 -5.94
N VAL A 49 -12.48 -8.58 -6.06
CA VAL A 49 -11.27 -7.78 -6.24
C VAL A 49 -10.36 -8.32 -7.35
N ASP A 50 -10.78 -9.37 -8.04
CA ASP A 50 -10.04 -10.09 -9.07
C ASP A 50 -10.89 -10.36 -10.31
N ASP A 51 -10.25 -10.64 -11.42
CA ASP A 51 -10.89 -10.99 -12.69
C ASP A 51 -9.99 -11.91 -13.53
N ARG A 52 -10.53 -12.48 -14.56
CA ARG A 52 -9.78 -13.31 -15.52
C ARG A 52 -8.83 -12.46 -16.37
N PRO A 53 -7.64 -12.99 -16.71
CA PRO A 53 -6.72 -12.28 -17.60
C PRO A 53 -7.35 -12.00 -18.96
N TYR A 54 -7.10 -10.81 -19.51
CA TYR A 54 -7.46 -10.51 -20.90
C TYR A 54 -6.71 -11.45 -21.85
N GLY A 55 -7.40 -11.99 -22.84
CA GLY A 55 -6.83 -12.98 -23.78
C GLY A 55 -6.88 -14.42 -23.29
N GLY A 56 -7.42 -14.67 -22.09
CA GLY A 56 -7.53 -16.00 -21.50
C GLY A 56 -6.27 -16.44 -20.78
N GLY A 57 -6.29 -17.64 -20.26
CA GLY A 57 -5.22 -18.20 -19.46
C GLY A 57 -5.75 -18.77 -18.14
N THR A 58 -4.88 -19.42 -17.38
CA THR A 58 -5.17 -19.92 -16.04
C THR A 58 -4.94 -18.83 -14.98
N GLY A 59 -5.68 -18.90 -13.88
CA GLY A 59 -5.53 -17.98 -12.77
C GLY A 59 -6.39 -16.72 -12.86
N MET A 60 -6.14 -15.80 -11.97
CA MET A 60 -6.86 -14.54 -11.80
C MET A 60 -5.86 -13.38 -11.67
N LEU A 61 -6.27 -12.17 -12.00
CA LEU A 61 -5.53 -10.94 -11.79
C LEU A 61 -6.29 -10.03 -10.82
N MET A 62 -5.56 -9.32 -9.98
CA MET A 62 -6.16 -8.28 -9.15
C MET A 62 -6.65 -7.14 -10.04
N ARG A 63 -7.90 -6.74 -9.81
CA ARG A 63 -8.55 -5.65 -10.56
C ARG A 63 -7.98 -4.29 -10.16
N PRO A 64 -7.87 -3.35 -11.12
CA PRO A 64 -7.34 -2.01 -10.84
C PRO A 64 -8.32 -1.15 -10.05
N GLU A 65 -9.64 -1.27 -10.26
CA GLU A 65 -10.63 -0.38 -9.65
C GLU A 65 -10.59 -0.39 -8.11
N PRO A 66 -10.56 -1.56 -7.41
CA PRO A 66 -10.41 -1.59 -5.96
C PRO A 66 -9.11 -0.94 -5.48
N ILE A 67 -8.02 -1.12 -6.23
CA ILE A 67 -6.70 -0.57 -5.89
C ILE A 67 -6.70 0.95 -6.06
N PHE A 68 -7.25 1.46 -7.18
CA PHE A 68 -7.38 2.90 -7.42
C PHE A 68 -8.18 3.58 -6.31
N ASN A 69 -9.35 3.03 -5.98
CA ASN A 69 -10.21 3.56 -4.92
C ASN A 69 -9.51 3.54 -3.55
N ALA A 70 -8.75 2.47 -3.24
CA ALA A 70 -8.00 2.35 -1.99
C ALA A 70 -6.92 3.43 -1.88
N VAL A 71 -6.11 3.59 -2.92
CA VAL A 71 -5.01 4.58 -2.94
C VAL A 71 -5.57 6.00 -2.88
N GLU A 72 -6.63 6.30 -3.64
CA GLU A 72 -7.27 7.61 -3.63
C GLU A 72 -7.83 7.96 -2.24
N GLU A 73 -8.57 7.04 -1.60
CA GLU A 73 -9.10 7.27 -0.24
C GLU A 73 -7.98 7.46 0.78
N ILE A 74 -6.91 6.68 0.72
CA ILE A 74 -5.78 6.78 1.66
C ILE A 74 -5.03 8.09 1.44
N THR A 75 -4.73 8.44 0.19
CA THR A 75 -4.00 9.67 -0.16
C THR A 75 -4.80 10.93 0.22
N SER A 76 -6.11 10.92 0.04
CA SER A 76 -6.97 12.04 0.42
C SER A 76 -6.86 12.37 1.91
N LYS A 77 -6.66 11.37 2.77
CA LYS A 77 -6.47 11.55 4.21
C LYS A 77 -5.12 12.21 4.56
N TYR A 78 -4.10 12.08 3.73
CA TYR A 78 -2.83 12.77 3.92
C TYR A 78 -2.93 14.27 3.65
N SER A 79 -3.85 14.67 2.78
CA SER A 79 -4.08 16.05 2.39
C SER A 79 -5.07 16.80 3.31
N SER A 80 -5.79 16.07 4.17
CA SER A 80 -6.78 16.67 5.08
C SER A 80 -6.09 17.45 6.21
N SER A 81 -6.74 18.52 6.68
CA SER A 81 -6.22 19.48 7.67
C SER A 81 -5.86 18.86 9.05
N GLU A 82 -6.36 17.68 9.35
CA GLU A 82 -6.04 16.98 10.58
C GLU A 82 -4.58 16.47 10.62
N ALA A 83 -3.98 16.21 9.45
CA ALA A 83 -2.56 15.87 9.33
C ALA A 83 -1.62 17.08 9.47
N ARG A 84 -2.14 18.31 9.41
CA ARG A 84 -1.37 19.57 9.50
C ARG A 84 -1.06 20.05 10.91
N SER A 85 -1.58 19.41 11.95
CA SER A 85 -1.38 19.84 13.34
C SER A 85 -0.04 19.43 13.95
N SER A 86 0.79 18.68 13.26
CA SER A 86 2.18 18.47 13.64
C SER A 86 3.07 19.47 12.90
N HIS A 87 3.57 20.44 13.65
CA HIS A 87 4.45 21.54 13.24
C HIS A 87 5.79 21.06 12.67
N LEU A 88 5.87 20.35 11.55
CA LEU A 88 7.15 20.12 10.87
C LEU A 88 6.95 19.63 9.43
N ARG A 89 7.34 20.51 8.48
CA ARG A 89 7.62 20.28 7.06
C ARG A 89 6.42 20.28 6.10
N SER A 90 6.39 21.32 5.29
CA SER A 90 5.41 21.61 4.24
C SER A 90 5.60 20.85 2.91
N ASN A 91 6.40 19.79 2.90
CA ASN A 91 6.50 18.88 1.75
C ASN A 91 5.95 17.51 2.18
N ASN A 92 4.67 17.29 1.92
CA ASN A 92 4.04 15.99 2.10
C ASN A 92 4.60 15.00 1.04
N MET A 93 5.78 14.45 1.31
CA MET A 93 6.45 13.50 0.42
C MET A 93 5.81 12.13 0.63
N SER A 94 5.05 11.67 -0.34
CA SER A 94 4.42 10.35 -0.33
C SER A 94 4.82 9.55 -1.58
N LYS A 95 4.88 8.24 -1.45
CA LYS A 95 5.03 7.30 -2.57
C LYS A 95 4.10 6.12 -2.43
N THR A 96 3.64 5.61 -3.56
CA THR A 96 2.91 4.36 -3.69
C THR A 96 3.82 3.33 -4.37
N ILE A 97 4.07 2.22 -3.70
CA ILE A 97 4.95 1.15 -4.16
C ILE A 97 4.12 -0.11 -4.40
N LEU A 98 4.23 -0.66 -5.60
CA LEU A 98 3.67 -1.97 -5.92
C LEU A 98 4.73 -3.05 -5.72
N LEU A 99 4.45 -4.01 -4.85
CA LEU A 99 5.33 -5.17 -4.65
C LEU A 99 5.02 -6.23 -5.70
N ASP A 100 5.89 -6.34 -6.70
CA ASP A 100 5.74 -7.22 -7.84
C ASP A 100 7.06 -7.96 -8.15
N ALA A 101 6.96 -9.20 -8.68
CA ALA A 101 8.13 -10.01 -9.03
C ALA A 101 8.93 -9.40 -10.20
N GLY A 102 8.28 -8.62 -11.06
CA GLY A 102 8.92 -7.90 -12.18
C GLY A 102 9.56 -6.59 -11.76
N GLY A 103 9.41 -6.18 -10.49
CA GLY A 103 9.92 -4.92 -9.97
C GLY A 103 11.44 -4.89 -9.77
N SER A 104 11.96 -3.72 -9.44
CA SER A 104 13.37 -3.54 -9.13
C SER A 104 13.70 -4.09 -7.73
N VAL A 105 14.92 -4.64 -7.57
CA VAL A 105 15.36 -5.21 -6.28
C VAL A 105 15.36 -4.15 -5.18
N TYR A 106 14.74 -4.47 -4.06
CA TYR A 106 14.78 -3.62 -2.87
C TYR A 106 16.17 -3.62 -2.24
N THR A 107 16.79 -2.47 -2.14
CA THR A 107 18.15 -2.28 -1.64
C THR A 107 18.16 -1.41 -0.38
N GLN A 108 19.28 -1.43 0.36
CA GLN A 108 19.50 -0.52 1.49
C GLN A 108 19.43 0.95 1.07
N GLN A 109 19.85 1.29 -0.15
CA GLN A 109 19.75 2.63 -0.69
C GLN A 109 18.27 3.05 -0.84
N LYS A 110 17.43 2.19 -1.43
CA LYS A 110 15.98 2.43 -1.51
C LYS A 110 15.34 2.57 -0.12
N ALA A 111 15.74 1.73 0.85
CA ALA A 111 15.27 1.85 2.23
C ALA A 111 15.59 3.23 2.82
N GLN A 112 16.80 3.75 2.60
CA GLN A 112 17.22 5.08 3.04
C GLN A 112 16.46 6.22 2.33
N GLU A 113 16.13 6.05 1.05
CA GLU A 113 15.30 7.01 0.31
C GLU A 113 13.88 7.03 0.87
N TYR A 114 13.26 5.86 1.03
CA TYR A 114 11.89 5.77 1.54
C TYR A 114 11.76 6.20 3.01
N SER A 115 12.81 6.03 3.82
CA SER A 115 12.80 6.49 5.22
C SER A 115 12.66 8.01 5.37
N LYS A 116 12.88 8.78 4.30
CA LYS A 116 12.73 10.23 4.28
C LYS A 116 11.30 10.68 3.94
N LEU A 117 10.44 9.76 3.53
CA LEU A 117 9.05 10.03 3.18
C LEU A 117 8.23 10.27 4.46
N ASP A 118 7.21 11.10 4.34
CA ASP A 118 6.21 11.29 5.38
C ASP A 118 5.19 10.14 5.36
N ASN A 119 4.79 9.71 4.15
CA ASN A 119 3.83 8.64 3.93
C ASN A 119 4.32 7.66 2.86
N LEU A 120 4.02 6.38 3.07
CA LEU A 120 4.32 5.29 2.14
C LEU A 120 3.10 4.38 2.04
N ILE A 121 2.63 4.14 0.82
CA ILE A 121 1.60 3.15 0.53
C ILE A 121 2.30 1.95 -0.11
N LEU A 122 2.08 0.76 0.47
CA LEU A 122 2.55 -0.51 -0.08
C LEU A 122 1.35 -1.29 -0.60
N ILE A 123 1.37 -1.66 -1.87
CA ILE A 123 0.37 -2.53 -2.48
C ILE A 123 0.97 -3.93 -2.55
N CYS A 124 0.38 -4.85 -1.78
CA CYS A 124 0.78 -6.27 -1.77
C CYS A 124 -0.10 -7.04 -2.75
N GLY A 125 0.48 -7.42 -3.88
CA GLY A 125 -0.17 -8.22 -4.91
C GLY A 125 -0.52 -9.64 -4.43
N HIS A 126 -1.42 -10.30 -5.15
CA HIS A 126 -1.82 -11.69 -4.97
C HIS A 126 -2.26 -12.28 -6.32
N TYR A 127 -2.66 -13.56 -6.33
CA TYR A 127 -3.03 -14.29 -7.54
C TYR A 127 -1.86 -14.38 -8.53
N GLU A 128 -2.15 -14.31 -9.85
CA GLU A 128 -1.13 -14.30 -10.91
C GLU A 128 -0.51 -12.90 -11.14
N GLY A 129 -0.92 -11.91 -10.34
CA GLY A 129 -0.42 -10.55 -10.40
C GLY A 129 -1.52 -9.50 -10.35
N VAL A 130 -1.14 -8.30 -10.70
CA VAL A 130 -1.99 -7.10 -10.67
C VAL A 130 -2.18 -6.59 -12.09
N ASP A 131 -3.37 -6.08 -12.40
CA ASP A 131 -3.64 -5.46 -13.70
C ASP A 131 -2.62 -4.35 -13.99
N TYR A 132 -2.05 -4.36 -15.20
CA TYR A 132 -0.94 -3.48 -15.57
C TYR A 132 -1.26 -1.99 -15.46
N ARG A 133 -2.53 -1.61 -15.54
CA ARG A 133 -2.98 -0.23 -15.33
C ARG A 133 -2.61 0.33 -13.95
N VAL A 134 -2.43 -0.54 -12.95
CA VAL A 134 -1.94 -0.12 -11.61
C VAL A 134 -0.48 0.33 -11.68
N HIS A 135 0.36 -0.38 -12.44
CA HIS A 135 1.74 0.01 -12.69
C HIS A 135 1.82 1.38 -13.39
N GLU A 136 0.96 1.61 -14.40
CA GLU A 136 1.01 2.81 -15.22
C GLU A 136 0.47 4.07 -14.53
N HIS A 137 -0.53 3.91 -13.65
CA HIS A 137 -1.31 5.07 -13.19
C HIS A 137 -1.25 5.31 -11.68
N VAL A 138 -0.78 4.34 -10.89
CA VAL A 138 -0.84 4.41 -9.42
C VAL A 138 0.51 4.20 -8.76
N ALA A 139 1.33 3.27 -9.26
CA ALA A 139 2.62 2.99 -8.65
C ALA A 139 3.68 4.02 -9.05
N ASP A 140 4.43 4.51 -8.06
CA ASP A 140 5.61 5.37 -8.27
C ASP A 140 6.90 4.55 -8.43
N ASP A 141 6.88 3.29 -7.94
CA ASP A 141 8.00 2.33 -8.02
C ASP A 141 7.47 0.89 -7.83
#